data_6c3910e1cbb20ad42c602da3975fecef
#
_entry.id   6c3910e1cbb20ad42c602da3975fecef
#
_cell.length_a   1.000
_cell.length_b   1.000
_cell.length_c   1.000
_cell.angle_alpha   90.00
_cell.angle_beta   90.00
_cell.angle_gamma   90.00
#
_symmetry.space_group_name_H-M   'P 1'
#
loop_
_entity.id
_entity.type
_entity.pdbx_description
1 polymer ?
#
loop_
_entity_poly.entity_id
_entity_poly.type
_entity_poly.pdbx_seq_one_letter_code
_entity_poly.pdbx_strand_id
1 'polypeptide(L)'
;MADYDVVIAGGGHNALACGAVLSRAGLSVIVVERNPWIGGGVITREVTLPGFKHDLYGSSHVWIHANETFNEMKPELEQHGLKYIWAEDQITGHPNHEGPGIVVYKSIEKTVESISNYSKKDAQRYLEIYEEFVHIKDGFIKGMFSPPSPPSYLPAAMENSREGLRRLRSYNQSAKAFVLENFENPHVQAFILGWALAPQILPDQQGIGQTFYIMIPAIHHYGESIPEGGSMMLSNALARLIESRGGKIMTNASVKKFIVDANKNCKGLILENGTEIEGRKAVITSLDPQQNFLRLIDPEHLSEDLIRMAKNFSFGSVSICRVHYAMNEPPKFKNGGDMDKTAFQRIFGSVEELELQYRQITEGLAPTNPFLWTACWTTKDPSRAPEGKHTLIMDTFVPNKLSNGKSWTEFGPHYVNQVLLPKLQEYTNNMTESNILGQYIDTADSLARDNLSFVNGTTTGGERLLSQSGYFRPFPGYANYRSPLRNLYMTGPSCHPGGGISAMGTITAGVILSDLGISE
;
A
#
# COMPACT_ATOMS: atom_id res chain seq x y z
N MET A 1 17.92 -31.46 12.94
CA MET A 1 17.03 -31.81 11.80
C MET A 1 16.17 -30.60 11.54
N ALA A 2 15.98 -30.22 10.27
CA ALA A 2 15.13 -29.07 9.94
C ALA A 2 13.69 -29.34 10.38
N ASP A 3 13.13 -28.42 11.17
CA ASP A 3 11.82 -28.61 11.81
C ASP A 3 10.65 -28.32 10.85
N TYR A 4 10.90 -27.51 9.81
CA TYR A 4 9.87 -27.04 8.87
C TYR A 4 10.24 -27.27 7.42
N ASP A 5 9.24 -27.35 6.53
CA ASP A 5 9.47 -27.34 5.08
C ASP A 5 9.87 -25.94 4.62
N VAL A 6 9.23 -24.92 5.19
CA VAL A 6 9.35 -23.53 4.78
C VAL A 6 9.60 -22.63 5.98
N VAL A 7 10.59 -21.75 5.86
CA VAL A 7 10.92 -20.70 6.85
C VAL A 7 10.73 -19.34 6.20
N ILE A 8 9.97 -18.44 6.85
CA ILE A 8 9.66 -17.11 6.32
C ILE A 8 10.21 -16.03 7.26
N ALA A 9 11.08 -15.16 6.75
CA ALA A 9 11.60 -13.99 7.44
C ALA A 9 10.71 -12.76 7.22
N GLY A 10 10.13 -12.25 8.31
CA GLY A 10 9.19 -11.15 8.37
C GLY A 10 7.73 -11.60 8.35
N GLY A 11 6.92 -11.04 9.26
CA GLY A 11 5.50 -11.36 9.48
C GLY A 11 4.54 -10.35 8.84
N GLY A 12 4.92 -9.69 7.75
CA GLY A 12 4.04 -8.79 6.99
C GLY A 12 2.92 -9.56 6.29
N HIS A 13 1.79 -8.88 5.98
CA HIS A 13 0.62 -9.50 5.35
C HIS A 13 0.92 -10.27 4.05
N ASN A 14 1.92 -9.86 3.27
CA ASN A 14 2.33 -10.61 2.07
C ASN A 14 3.07 -11.91 2.42
N ALA A 15 3.94 -11.89 3.43
CA ALA A 15 4.59 -13.07 3.95
C ALA A 15 3.57 -14.07 4.51
N LEU A 16 2.59 -13.56 5.26
CA LEU A 16 1.49 -14.37 5.81
C LEU A 16 0.62 -14.95 4.70
N ALA A 17 0.29 -14.18 3.65
CA ALA A 17 -0.44 -14.71 2.49
C ALA A 17 0.33 -15.82 1.77
N CYS A 18 1.66 -15.65 1.60
CA CYS A 18 2.52 -16.69 1.05
C CYS A 18 2.50 -17.95 1.93
N GLY A 19 2.72 -17.79 3.23
CA GLY A 19 2.69 -18.89 4.19
C GLY A 19 1.35 -19.62 4.23
N ALA A 20 0.23 -18.89 4.13
CA ALA A 20 -1.11 -19.46 4.11
C ALA A 20 -1.32 -20.36 2.88
N VAL A 21 -0.94 -19.92 1.68
CA VAL A 21 -1.02 -20.75 0.46
C VAL A 21 -0.15 -21.99 0.60
N LEU A 22 1.10 -21.85 1.03
CA LEU A 22 2.02 -22.97 1.19
C LEU A 22 1.53 -23.98 2.25
N SER A 23 0.93 -23.50 3.34
CA SER A 23 0.36 -24.39 4.37
C SER A 23 -0.90 -25.12 3.86
N ARG A 24 -1.71 -24.49 3.00
CA ARG A 24 -2.84 -25.16 2.31
C ARG A 24 -2.34 -26.28 1.39
N ALA A 25 -1.20 -26.11 0.75
CA ALA A 25 -0.54 -27.14 -0.06
C ALA A 25 0.16 -28.25 0.78
N GLY A 26 -0.03 -28.27 2.11
CA GLY A 26 0.48 -29.31 3.00
C GLY A 26 1.92 -29.13 3.45
N LEU A 27 2.53 -27.98 3.23
CA LEU A 27 3.88 -27.68 3.72
C LEU A 27 3.84 -27.18 5.16
N SER A 28 4.77 -27.66 6.00
CA SER A 28 4.95 -27.11 7.34
C SER A 28 5.69 -25.77 7.28
N VAL A 29 5.06 -24.70 7.83
CA VAL A 29 5.51 -23.31 7.69
C VAL A 29 5.83 -22.71 9.05
N ILE A 30 6.97 -22.03 9.18
CA ILE A 30 7.22 -21.10 10.29
C ILE A 30 7.45 -19.69 9.75
N VAL A 31 6.81 -18.71 10.39
CA VAL A 31 7.02 -17.28 10.15
C VAL A 31 7.69 -16.66 11.35
N VAL A 32 8.80 -15.94 11.14
CA VAL A 32 9.49 -15.20 12.20
C VAL A 32 9.33 -13.70 12.00
N GLU A 33 8.97 -12.99 13.06
CA GLU A 33 8.73 -11.54 13.07
C GLU A 33 9.47 -10.88 14.24
N ARG A 34 10.19 -9.78 13.96
CA ARG A 34 10.96 -9.06 14.98
C ARG A 34 10.10 -8.36 16.03
N ASN A 35 8.95 -7.84 15.60
CA ASN A 35 8.03 -7.11 16.48
C ASN A 35 7.19 -8.08 17.34
N PRO A 36 6.59 -7.63 18.45
CA PRO A 36 5.61 -8.42 19.19
C PRO A 36 4.26 -8.56 18.49
N TRP A 37 4.10 -7.97 17.32
CA TRP A 37 2.90 -8.04 16.46
C TRP A 37 3.26 -8.39 15.01
N ILE A 38 2.30 -8.95 14.29
CA ILE A 38 2.40 -9.27 12.87
C ILE A 38 1.63 -8.26 12.03
N GLY A 39 1.78 -8.32 10.70
CA GLY A 39 0.99 -7.56 9.73
C GLY A 39 1.80 -6.59 8.87
N GLY A 40 2.98 -6.17 9.34
CA GLY A 40 3.84 -5.24 8.60
C GLY A 40 3.15 -3.90 8.32
N GLY A 41 2.70 -3.68 7.09
CA GLY A 41 1.93 -2.50 6.68
C GLY A 41 0.42 -2.58 6.94
N VAL A 42 -0.07 -3.66 7.56
CA VAL A 42 -1.49 -3.93 7.81
C VAL A 42 -1.67 -4.27 9.28
N ILE A 43 -1.66 -3.23 10.12
CA ILE A 43 -1.77 -3.33 11.59
C ILE A 43 -2.78 -2.33 12.14
N THR A 44 -3.44 -2.72 13.22
CA THR A 44 -4.42 -1.90 13.96
C THR A 44 -4.03 -1.88 15.43
N ARG A 45 -3.96 -0.70 16.07
CA ARG A 45 -3.57 -0.55 17.47
C ARG A 45 -4.33 0.57 18.17
N GLU A 46 -4.39 0.48 19.50
CA GLU A 46 -4.89 1.54 20.36
C GLU A 46 -3.72 2.49 20.70
N VAL A 47 -3.55 3.56 19.91
CA VAL A 47 -2.41 4.48 20.04
C VAL A 47 -2.79 5.85 20.61
N THR A 48 -4.09 6.17 20.65
CA THR A 48 -4.58 7.43 21.24
C THR A 48 -5.07 7.23 22.66
N LEU A 49 -6.18 6.55 22.84
CA LEU A 49 -6.80 6.22 24.11
C LEU A 49 -7.25 4.76 24.11
N PRO A 50 -7.41 4.13 25.30
CA PRO A 50 -7.94 2.78 25.40
C PRO A 50 -9.30 2.64 24.72
N GLY A 51 -9.48 1.55 23.93
CA GLY A 51 -10.69 1.26 23.18
C GLY A 51 -10.79 1.93 21.81
N PHE A 52 -9.88 2.86 21.46
CA PHE A 52 -9.84 3.50 20.15
C PHE A 52 -8.83 2.80 19.24
N LYS A 53 -9.31 2.01 18.27
CA LYS A 53 -8.51 1.20 17.35
C LYS A 53 -8.22 1.96 16.06
N HIS A 54 -6.94 2.16 15.76
CA HIS A 54 -6.47 2.88 14.59
C HIS A 54 -5.68 1.95 13.67
N ASP A 55 -5.97 2.00 12.38
CA ASP A 55 -5.10 1.40 11.37
C ASP A 55 -3.88 2.31 11.17
N LEU A 56 -2.69 1.84 11.54
CA LEU A 56 -1.50 2.69 11.53
C LEU A 56 -0.99 2.97 10.11
N TYR A 57 -1.25 2.07 9.15
CA TYR A 57 -0.74 2.23 7.79
C TYR A 57 -1.86 2.00 6.75
N GLY A 58 -1.98 0.82 6.20
CA GLY A 58 -3.02 0.52 5.23
C GLY A 58 -4.36 0.22 5.89
N SER A 59 -5.45 0.82 5.41
CA SER A 59 -6.79 0.61 5.96
C SER A 59 -7.84 0.25 4.91
N SER A 60 -7.77 0.78 3.70
CA SER A 60 -8.70 0.48 2.61
C SER A 60 -8.21 -0.70 1.77
N HIS A 61 -9.05 -1.70 1.60
CA HIS A 61 -8.76 -2.94 0.89
C HIS A 61 -9.57 -3.02 -0.40
N VAL A 62 -8.95 -2.71 -1.54
CA VAL A 62 -9.56 -2.79 -2.89
C VAL A 62 -8.95 -3.95 -3.67
N TRP A 63 -7.64 -3.93 -3.87
CA TRP A 63 -6.94 -4.83 -4.78
C TRP A 63 -6.89 -6.28 -4.32
N ILE A 64 -7.04 -6.54 -3.04
CA ILE A 64 -7.06 -7.90 -2.51
C ILE A 64 -8.23 -8.72 -3.07
N HIS A 65 -9.35 -8.05 -3.38
CA HIS A 65 -10.55 -8.69 -3.96
C HIS A 65 -10.42 -9.02 -5.45
N ALA A 66 -9.39 -8.49 -6.11
CA ALA A 66 -9.02 -8.86 -7.47
C ALA A 66 -8.10 -10.09 -7.53
N ASN A 67 -7.57 -10.56 -6.39
CA ASN A 67 -6.67 -11.70 -6.30
C ASN A 67 -7.47 -13.00 -6.20
N GLU A 68 -7.43 -13.83 -7.24
CA GLU A 68 -8.18 -15.10 -7.31
C GLU A 68 -7.78 -16.07 -6.19
N THR A 69 -6.47 -16.28 -5.97
CA THR A 69 -5.97 -17.16 -4.91
C THR A 69 -6.42 -16.70 -3.52
N PHE A 70 -6.47 -15.38 -3.29
CA PHE A 70 -7.04 -14.85 -2.04
C PHE A 70 -8.54 -15.14 -1.93
N ASN A 71 -9.29 -14.96 -3.01
CA ASN A 71 -10.73 -15.21 -3.03
C ASN A 71 -11.05 -16.71 -2.78
N GLU A 72 -10.22 -17.62 -3.25
CA GLU A 72 -10.34 -19.06 -2.93
C GLU A 72 -10.08 -19.36 -1.45
N MET A 73 -9.16 -18.64 -0.81
CA MET A 73 -8.89 -18.76 0.63
C MET A 73 -9.94 -18.08 1.52
N LYS A 74 -10.72 -17.15 0.98
CA LYS A 74 -11.63 -16.30 1.75
C LYS A 74 -12.58 -17.07 2.67
N PRO A 75 -13.24 -18.18 2.26
CA PRO A 75 -14.10 -18.95 3.16
C PRO A 75 -13.37 -19.50 4.39
N GLU A 76 -12.11 -19.92 4.26
CA GLU A 76 -11.28 -20.37 5.36
C GLU A 76 -10.88 -19.20 6.26
N LEU A 77 -10.51 -18.05 5.67
CA LEU A 77 -10.18 -16.85 6.43
C LEU A 77 -11.36 -16.29 7.22
N GLU A 78 -12.58 -16.42 6.70
CA GLU A 78 -13.82 -16.08 7.41
C GLU A 78 -14.04 -16.97 8.65
N GLN A 79 -13.72 -18.26 8.57
CA GLN A 79 -13.74 -19.16 9.73
C GLN A 79 -12.70 -18.76 10.79
N HIS A 80 -11.63 -18.09 10.38
CA HIS A 80 -10.59 -17.54 11.25
C HIS A 80 -10.84 -16.07 11.67
N GLY A 81 -12.06 -15.55 11.43
CA GLY A 81 -12.52 -14.26 11.94
C GLY A 81 -12.28 -13.07 11.01
N LEU A 82 -11.94 -13.28 9.74
CA LEU A 82 -11.91 -12.20 8.76
C LEU A 82 -13.33 -11.90 8.28
N LYS A 83 -13.78 -10.69 8.49
CA LYS A 83 -15.05 -10.21 7.95
C LYS A 83 -14.84 -8.84 7.34
N TYR A 84 -15.30 -8.65 6.10
CA TYR A 84 -15.22 -7.36 5.42
C TYR A 84 -16.53 -6.58 5.53
N ILE A 85 -16.39 -5.28 5.83
CA ILE A 85 -17.44 -4.28 5.72
C ILE A 85 -17.19 -3.52 4.42
N TRP A 86 -18.18 -3.45 3.56
CA TRP A 86 -18.11 -2.80 2.26
C TRP A 86 -18.68 -1.38 2.33
N ALA A 87 -18.07 -0.46 1.60
CA ALA A 87 -18.71 0.81 1.30
C ALA A 87 -20.00 0.52 0.49
N GLU A 88 -21.13 1.03 0.97
CA GLU A 88 -22.42 0.75 0.33
C GLU A 88 -22.57 1.54 -0.97
N ASP A 89 -22.73 2.85 -0.88
CA ASP A 89 -22.97 3.73 -2.04
C ASP A 89 -21.85 4.78 -2.15
N GLN A 90 -21.68 5.63 -1.12
CA GLN A 90 -20.63 6.65 -1.09
C GLN A 90 -19.28 6.02 -0.71
N ILE A 91 -18.32 6.05 -1.61
CA ILE A 91 -16.99 5.48 -1.39
C ILE A 91 -16.04 6.53 -0.80
N THR A 92 -15.81 7.62 -1.53
CA THR A 92 -14.89 8.68 -1.10
C THR A 92 -15.41 10.04 -1.52
N GLY A 93 -15.05 11.07 -0.75
CA GLY A 93 -15.40 12.45 -1.02
C GLY A 93 -14.20 13.31 -1.34
N HIS A 94 -14.39 14.29 -2.21
CA HIS A 94 -13.45 15.37 -2.46
C HIS A 94 -14.14 16.69 -2.09
N PRO A 95 -13.99 17.17 -0.84
CA PRO A 95 -14.59 18.43 -0.39
C PRO A 95 -14.03 19.61 -1.16
N ASN A 96 -14.88 20.61 -1.37
CA ASN A 96 -14.51 21.85 -2.05
C ASN A 96 -15.11 23.06 -1.34
N HIS A 97 -14.39 24.19 -1.32
CA HIS A 97 -14.88 25.45 -0.75
C HIS A 97 -15.95 26.11 -1.63
N GLU A 98 -15.91 25.93 -2.92
CA GLU A 98 -16.70 26.67 -3.92
C GLU A 98 -17.80 25.82 -4.58
N GLY A 99 -18.25 24.75 -3.93
CA GLY A 99 -19.27 23.91 -4.55
C GLY A 99 -19.62 22.68 -3.73
N PRO A 100 -20.41 21.75 -4.30
CA PRO A 100 -20.91 20.58 -3.56
C PRO A 100 -19.83 19.56 -3.22
N GLY A 101 -18.61 19.71 -3.74
CA GLY A 101 -17.59 18.68 -3.74
C GLY A 101 -17.86 17.58 -4.78
N ILE A 102 -16.90 16.70 -4.97
CA ILE A 102 -17.05 15.49 -5.81
C ILE A 102 -17.18 14.30 -4.88
N VAL A 103 -18.24 13.51 -5.05
CA VAL A 103 -18.41 12.24 -4.34
C VAL A 103 -18.26 11.09 -5.35
N VAL A 104 -17.41 10.14 -5.02
CA VAL A 104 -17.27 8.88 -5.77
C VAL A 104 -18.24 7.86 -5.16
N TYR A 105 -19.12 7.35 -5.96
CA TYR A 105 -20.10 6.33 -5.59
C TYR A 105 -19.68 4.97 -6.16
N LYS A 106 -20.24 3.90 -5.64
CA LYS A 106 -20.12 2.58 -6.25
C LYS A 106 -20.71 2.57 -7.67
N SER A 107 -21.85 3.27 -7.87
CA SER A 107 -22.39 3.52 -9.21
C SER A 107 -21.52 4.51 -9.98
N ILE A 108 -21.11 4.12 -11.20
CA ILE A 108 -20.38 4.98 -12.11
C ILE A 108 -21.26 6.16 -12.55
N GLU A 109 -22.56 5.94 -12.77
CA GLU A 109 -23.52 6.95 -13.23
C GLU A 109 -23.64 8.08 -12.20
N LYS A 110 -23.78 7.76 -10.90
CA LYS A 110 -23.81 8.76 -9.84
C LYS A 110 -22.52 9.55 -9.70
N THR A 111 -21.37 8.91 -9.93
CA THR A 111 -20.07 9.59 -9.91
C THR A 111 -19.95 10.54 -11.11
N VAL A 112 -20.36 10.10 -12.29
CA VAL A 112 -20.43 10.93 -13.50
C VAL A 112 -21.35 12.14 -13.26
N GLU A 113 -22.52 11.95 -12.63
CA GLU A 113 -23.43 13.04 -12.24
C GLU A 113 -22.72 14.03 -11.28
N SER A 114 -22.03 13.53 -10.25
CA SER A 114 -21.28 14.36 -9.30
C SER A 114 -20.20 15.21 -10.01
N ILE A 115 -19.44 14.63 -10.94
CA ILE A 115 -18.42 15.35 -11.72
C ILE A 115 -19.09 16.34 -12.67
N SER A 116 -20.27 16.02 -13.23
CA SER A 116 -20.99 16.87 -14.19
C SER A 116 -21.42 18.21 -13.61
N ASN A 117 -21.49 18.35 -12.28
CA ASN A 117 -21.72 19.64 -11.62
C ASN A 117 -20.59 20.65 -11.89
N TYR A 118 -19.42 20.18 -12.29
CA TYR A 118 -18.25 21.01 -12.62
C TYR A 118 -17.98 21.07 -14.13
N SER A 119 -18.02 19.92 -14.83
CA SER A 119 -17.85 19.83 -16.27
C SER A 119 -18.51 18.57 -16.82
N LYS A 120 -19.45 18.74 -17.74
CA LYS A 120 -20.07 17.60 -18.46
C LYS A 120 -19.06 16.86 -19.34
N LYS A 121 -18.10 17.59 -19.91
CA LYS A 121 -17.05 17.00 -20.75
C LYS A 121 -16.10 16.14 -19.92
N ASP A 122 -15.71 16.60 -18.75
CA ASP A 122 -14.86 15.83 -17.83
C ASP A 122 -15.59 14.60 -17.27
N ALA A 123 -16.88 14.75 -16.97
CA ALA A 123 -17.72 13.62 -16.57
C ALA A 123 -17.81 12.55 -17.66
N GLN A 124 -17.97 12.94 -18.92
CA GLN A 124 -17.94 12.02 -20.05
C GLN A 124 -16.57 11.35 -20.19
N ARG A 125 -15.48 12.12 -20.06
CA ARG A 125 -14.12 11.55 -20.13
C ARG A 125 -13.83 10.56 -19.00
N TYR A 126 -14.33 10.84 -17.81
CA TYR A 126 -14.25 9.91 -16.67
C TYR A 126 -14.95 8.58 -16.98
N LEU A 127 -16.15 8.63 -17.56
CA LEU A 127 -16.90 7.44 -17.99
C LEU A 127 -16.10 6.63 -19.02
N GLU A 128 -15.55 7.29 -20.05
CA GLU A 128 -14.73 6.62 -21.08
C GLU A 128 -13.52 5.88 -20.49
N ILE A 129 -12.85 6.48 -19.50
CA ILE A 129 -11.73 5.83 -18.78
C ILE A 129 -12.22 4.58 -18.05
N TYR A 130 -13.40 4.64 -17.41
CA TYR A 130 -13.98 3.48 -16.76
C TYR A 130 -14.33 2.35 -17.76
N GLU A 131 -14.94 2.71 -18.89
CA GLU A 131 -15.27 1.74 -19.95
C GLU A 131 -14.00 1.08 -20.54
N GLU A 132 -12.95 1.85 -20.73
CA GLU A 132 -11.64 1.30 -21.14
C GLU A 132 -11.09 0.31 -20.11
N PHE A 133 -11.20 0.62 -18.80
CA PHE A 133 -10.79 -0.32 -17.75
C PHE A 133 -11.57 -1.62 -17.83
N VAL A 134 -12.88 -1.57 -18.02
CA VAL A 134 -13.72 -2.78 -18.14
C VAL A 134 -13.22 -3.70 -19.27
N HIS A 135 -12.72 -3.14 -20.34
CA HIS A 135 -12.17 -3.91 -21.46
C HIS A 135 -10.79 -4.52 -21.19
N ILE A 136 -9.94 -3.84 -20.41
CA ILE A 136 -8.55 -4.28 -20.18
C ILE A 136 -8.35 -5.01 -18.86
N LYS A 137 -9.32 -4.96 -17.94
CA LYS A 137 -9.17 -5.40 -16.54
C LYS A 137 -8.65 -6.82 -16.39
N ASP A 138 -9.17 -7.77 -17.17
CA ASP A 138 -8.82 -9.19 -16.99
C ASP A 138 -7.35 -9.44 -17.34
N GLY A 139 -6.86 -8.86 -18.44
CA GLY A 139 -5.45 -8.92 -18.81
C GLY A 139 -4.54 -8.20 -17.81
N PHE A 140 -5.01 -7.06 -17.30
CA PHE A 140 -4.29 -6.30 -16.29
C PHE A 140 -4.20 -7.05 -14.96
N ILE A 141 -5.32 -7.58 -14.46
CA ILE A 141 -5.38 -8.37 -13.21
C ILE A 141 -4.49 -9.60 -13.31
N LYS A 142 -4.59 -10.34 -14.41
CA LYS A 142 -3.70 -11.48 -14.67
C LYS A 142 -2.23 -11.07 -14.62
N GLY A 143 -1.85 -9.96 -15.27
CA GLY A 143 -0.48 -9.44 -15.23
C GLY A 143 -0.04 -8.99 -13.83
N MET A 144 -0.95 -8.41 -13.05
CA MET A 144 -0.66 -7.95 -11.70
C MET A 144 -0.42 -9.12 -10.72
N PHE A 145 -1.15 -10.22 -10.87
CA PHE A 145 -1.07 -11.40 -9.99
C PHE A 145 -0.30 -12.58 -10.61
N SER A 146 0.59 -12.30 -11.55
CA SER A 146 1.53 -13.26 -12.14
C SER A 146 2.96 -12.74 -12.06
N PRO A 147 3.99 -13.58 -12.22
CA PRO A 147 5.34 -13.09 -12.44
C PRO A 147 5.38 -12.11 -13.63
N PRO A 148 6.16 -11.01 -13.53
CA PRO A 148 6.09 -9.93 -14.51
C PRO A 148 6.55 -10.40 -15.90
N SER A 149 5.82 -9.97 -16.93
CA SER A 149 6.18 -10.19 -18.33
C SER A 149 7.40 -9.36 -18.74
N PRO A 150 8.16 -9.79 -19.77
CA PRO A 150 9.27 -9.01 -20.33
C PRO A 150 8.84 -7.58 -20.73
N PRO A 151 9.73 -6.58 -20.66
CA PRO A 151 9.39 -5.18 -20.92
C PRO A 151 8.82 -4.92 -22.33
N SER A 152 9.18 -5.75 -23.30
CA SER A 152 8.67 -5.67 -24.68
C SER A 152 7.23 -6.18 -24.85
N TYR A 153 6.69 -6.92 -23.90
CA TYR A 153 5.39 -7.60 -24.04
C TYR A 153 4.24 -6.60 -24.27
N LEU A 154 4.13 -5.59 -23.42
CA LEU A 154 3.05 -4.61 -23.50
C LEU A 154 3.17 -3.71 -24.75
N PRO A 155 4.34 -3.14 -25.10
CA PRO A 155 4.52 -2.44 -26.36
C PRO A 155 4.19 -3.31 -27.57
N ALA A 156 4.69 -4.54 -27.66
CA ALA A 156 4.43 -5.45 -28.78
C ALA A 156 2.94 -5.80 -28.94
N ALA A 157 2.21 -5.91 -27.82
CA ALA A 157 0.77 -6.15 -27.86
C ALA A 157 -0.03 -4.92 -28.37
N MET A 158 0.49 -3.71 -28.18
CA MET A 158 -0.22 -2.46 -28.49
C MET A 158 0.21 -1.80 -29.81
N GLU A 159 1.41 -2.04 -30.31
CA GLU A 159 1.98 -1.33 -31.47
C GLU A 159 1.27 -1.61 -32.81
N ASN A 160 0.48 -2.68 -32.88
CA ASN A 160 -0.15 -3.13 -34.11
C ASN A 160 -1.44 -2.37 -34.48
N SER A 161 -1.87 -1.39 -33.66
CA SER A 161 -3.05 -0.57 -33.94
C SER A 161 -2.84 0.89 -33.56
N ARG A 162 -3.53 1.79 -34.28
CA ARG A 162 -3.48 3.23 -33.95
C ARG A 162 -4.02 3.52 -32.55
N GLU A 163 -5.02 2.78 -32.10
CA GLU A 163 -5.59 2.90 -30.77
C GLU A 163 -4.60 2.37 -29.70
N GLY A 164 -3.98 1.22 -29.94
CA GLY A 164 -2.94 0.69 -29.05
C GLY A 164 -1.75 1.63 -28.90
N LEU A 165 -1.29 2.27 -30.00
CA LEU A 165 -0.23 3.28 -29.94
C LEU A 165 -0.65 4.52 -29.13
N ARG A 166 -1.90 4.99 -29.27
CA ARG A 166 -2.43 6.09 -28.44
C ARG A 166 -2.44 5.73 -26.95
N ARG A 167 -2.88 4.51 -26.62
CA ARG A 167 -2.90 4.01 -25.24
C ARG A 167 -1.49 3.86 -24.69
N LEU A 168 -0.57 3.30 -25.47
CA LEU A 168 0.84 3.18 -25.07
C LEU A 168 1.47 4.55 -24.81
N ARG A 169 1.17 5.55 -25.65
CA ARG A 169 1.60 6.94 -25.41
C ARG A 169 1.03 7.45 -24.08
N SER A 170 -0.27 7.26 -23.83
CA SER A 170 -0.90 7.69 -22.56
C SER A 170 -0.27 7.01 -21.36
N TYR A 171 0.07 5.73 -21.44
CA TYR A 171 0.75 5.03 -20.34
C TYR A 171 2.13 5.59 -20.03
N ASN A 172 2.83 6.12 -21.02
CA ASN A 172 4.15 6.72 -20.86
C ASN A 172 4.12 8.18 -20.37
N GLN A 173 2.95 8.83 -20.35
CA GLN A 173 2.83 10.19 -19.82
C GLN A 173 3.08 10.26 -18.33
N SER A 174 3.42 11.46 -17.84
CA SER A 174 3.35 11.78 -16.42
C SER A 174 1.88 11.92 -15.97
N ALA A 175 1.63 11.79 -14.68
CA ALA A 175 0.30 11.97 -14.12
C ALA A 175 -0.27 13.36 -14.47
N LYS A 176 0.52 14.40 -14.29
CA LYS A 176 0.13 15.78 -14.63
C LYS A 176 -0.18 15.95 -16.12
N ALA A 177 0.71 15.50 -17.01
CA ALA A 177 0.49 15.65 -18.46
C ALA A 177 -0.79 14.94 -18.90
N PHE A 178 -1.06 13.74 -18.37
CA PHE A 178 -2.29 13.02 -18.64
C PHE A 178 -3.53 13.81 -18.20
N VAL A 179 -3.53 14.34 -16.97
CA VAL A 179 -4.68 15.08 -16.42
C VAL A 179 -4.96 16.35 -17.20
N LEU A 180 -3.94 17.15 -17.50
CA LEU A 180 -4.11 18.40 -18.25
C LEU A 180 -4.54 18.19 -19.70
N GLU A 181 -4.19 17.05 -20.31
CA GLU A 181 -4.63 16.70 -21.66
C GLU A 181 -6.09 16.21 -21.70
N ASN A 182 -6.57 15.54 -20.64
CA ASN A 182 -7.84 14.83 -20.67
C ASN A 182 -8.99 15.55 -19.93
N PHE A 183 -8.70 16.50 -19.06
CA PHE A 183 -9.70 17.20 -18.24
C PHE A 183 -9.51 18.72 -18.34
N GLU A 184 -10.62 19.48 -18.28
CA GLU A 184 -10.58 20.94 -18.44
C GLU A 184 -10.89 21.72 -17.14
N ASN A 185 -11.71 21.14 -16.24
CA ASN A 185 -12.09 21.83 -15.02
C ASN A 185 -11.01 21.66 -13.93
N PRO A 186 -10.53 22.75 -13.30
CA PRO A 186 -9.44 22.68 -12.30
C PRO A 186 -9.74 21.78 -11.09
N HIS A 187 -10.99 21.74 -10.61
CA HIS A 187 -11.35 20.88 -9.48
C HIS A 187 -11.32 19.40 -9.87
N VAL A 188 -11.81 19.07 -11.07
CA VAL A 188 -11.73 17.71 -11.61
C VAL A 188 -10.29 17.31 -11.85
N GLN A 189 -9.46 18.20 -12.40
CA GLN A 189 -8.03 17.97 -12.61
C GLN A 189 -7.33 17.65 -11.27
N ALA A 190 -7.55 18.46 -10.23
CA ALA A 190 -6.96 18.24 -8.90
C ALA A 190 -7.43 16.91 -8.28
N PHE A 191 -8.72 16.61 -8.38
CA PHE A 191 -9.30 15.37 -7.91
C PHE A 191 -8.65 14.15 -8.58
N ILE A 192 -8.57 14.14 -9.90
CA ILE A 192 -8.00 13.02 -10.67
C ILE A 192 -6.49 12.89 -10.42
N LEU A 193 -5.73 14.01 -10.42
CA LEU A 193 -4.31 14.01 -10.16
C LEU A 193 -4.00 13.47 -8.75
N GLY A 194 -4.72 13.94 -7.75
CA GLY A 194 -4.52 13.50 -6.36
C GLY A 194 -4.68 11.99 -6.17
N TRP A 195 -5.56 11.35 -6.92
CA TRP A 195 -5.68 9.89 -6.93
C TRP A 195 -4.44 9.20 -7.50
N ALA A 196 -3.87 9.73 -8.58
CA ALA A 196 -2.68 9.16 -9.19
C ALA A 196 -1.44 9.27 -8.30
N LEU A 197 -1.41 10.26 -7.42
CA LEU A 197 -0.29 10.49 -6.51
C LEU A 197 -0.32 9.58 -5.26
N ALA A 198 -1.42 8.85 -5.04
CA ALA A 198 -1.58 7.93 -3.91
C ALA A 198 -0.41 6.93 -3.69
N PRO A 199 0.23 6.39 -4.75
CA PRO A 199 1.42 5.55 -4.59
C PRO A 199 2.73 6.30 -4.31
N GLN A 200 2.69 7.55 -3.84
CA GLN A 200 3.87 8.40 -3.58
C GLN A 200 4.69 8.70 -4.85
N ILE A 201 4.00 8.97 -5.94
CA ILE A 201 4.58 9.24 -7.26
C ILE A 201 4.65 10.76 -7.45
N LEU A 202 5.74 11.26 -8.05
CA LEU A 202 5.86 12.67 -8.40
C LEU A 202 4.95 13.04 -9.58
N PRO A 203 4.31 14.24 -9.60
CA PRO A 203 3.38 14.64 -10.67
C PRO A 203 3.96 14.57 -12.08
N ASP A 204 5.23 14.94 -12.24
CA ASP A 204 5.96 14.97 -13.51
C ASP A 204 6.68 13.67 -13.86
N GLN A 205 6.62 12.64 -13.00
CA GLN A 205 7.24 11.35 -13.26
C GLN A 205 6.59 10.68 -14.46
N GLN A 206 7.41 10.28 -15.45
CA GLN A 206 6.96 9.60 -16.67
C GLN A 206 6.58 8.13 -16.40
N GLY A 207 5.73 7.58 -17.27
CA GLY A 207 5.32 6.18 -17.21
C GLY A 207 4.20 5.88 -16.20
N ILE A 208 3.46 6.89 -15.78
CA ILE A 208 2.43 6.80 -14.74
C ILE A 208 1.01 6.89 -15.31
N GLY A 209 0.85 7.28 -16.56
CA GLY A 209 -0.47 7.45 -17.19
C GLY A 209 -1.35 6.19 -17.13
N GLN A 210 -0.74 4.99 -17.12
CA GLN A 210 -1.48 3.74 -16.92
C GLN A 210 -2.31 3.73 -15.62
N THR A 211 -1.86 4.41 -14.57
CA THR A 211 -2.53 4.46 -13.27
C THR A 211 -3.98 4.96 -13.37
N PHE A 212 -4.26 5.90 -14.29
CA PHE A 212 -5.60 6.47 -14.47
C PHE A 212 -6.61 5.45 -15.01
N TYR A 213 -6.15 4.55 -15.88
CA TYR A 213 -7.00 3.49 -16.44
C TYR A 213 -7.25 2.33 -15.49
N ILE A 214 -6.67 2.36 -14.29
CA ILE A 214 -6.66 1.22 -13.37
C ILE A 214 -7.11 1.62 -11.97
N MET A 215 -6.44 2.58 -11.34
CA MET A 215 -6.62 2.87 -9.91
C MET A 215 -8.01 3.42 -9.58
N ILE A 216 -8.48 4.40 -10.35
CA ILE A 216 -9.79 5.02 -10.13
C ILE A 216 -10.91 4.06 -10.53
N PRO A 217 -10.89 3.46 -11.74
CA PRO A 217 -11.94 2.53 -12.17
C PRO A 217 -12.08 1.28 -11.30
N ALA A 218 -10.98 0.81 -10.73
CA ALA A 218 -10.99 -0.38 -9.88
C ALA A 218 -11.92 -0.26 -8.66
N ILE A 219 -12.06 0.93 -8.11
CA ILE A 219 -12.96 1.19 -6.98
C ILE A 219 -14.42 0.91 -7.32
N HIS A 220 -14.86 1.32 -8.52
CA HIS A 220 -16.22 1.04 -8.98
C HIS A 220 -16.46 -0.44 -9.21
N HIS A 221 -15.45 -1.16 -9.71
CA HIS A 221 -15.57 -2.56 -10.08
C HIS A 221 -15.46 -3.50 -8.88
N TYR A 222 -14.42 -3.33 -8.06
CA TYR A 222 -14.14 -4.20 -6.90
C TYR A 222 -14.79 -3.68 -5.61
N GLY A 223 -15.15 -2.40 -5.55
CA GLY A 223 -15.62 -1.75 -4.34
C GLY A 223 -14.49 -1.42 -3.37
N GLU A 224 -14.80 -0.66 -2.34
CA GLU A 224 -13.93 -0.39 -1.21
C GLU A 224 -14.42 -1.15 0.01
N SER A 225 -13.52 -1.78 0.73
CA SER A 225 -13.84 -2.51 1.95
C SER A 225 -12.79 -2.32 3.04
N ILE A 226 -13.21 -2.58 4.27
CA ILE A 226 -12.35 -2.61 5.45
C ILE A 226 -12.62 -3.89 6.25
N PRO A 227 -11.63 -4.52 6.87
CA PRO A 227 -11.88 -5.60 7.83
C PRO A 227 -12.57 -5.06 9.08
N GLU A 228 -13.64 -5.72 9.54
CA GLU A 228 -14.31 -5.41 10.82
C GLU A 228 -13.33 -5.54 11.99
N GLY A 229 -13.23 -4.51 12.82
CA GLY A 229 -12.27 -4.44 13.93
C GLY A 229 -10.89 -3.92 13.55
N GLY A 230 -10.63 -3.65 12.26
CA GLY A 230 -9.38 -3.06 11.76
C GLY A 230 -8.61 -3.94 10.79
N SER A 231 -7.71 -3.33 10.04
CA SER A 231 -6.93 -3.99 8.98
C SER A 231 -6.12 -5.19 9.47
N MET A 232 -5.68 -5.18 10.74
CA MET A 232 -4.93 -6.28 11.35
C MET A 232 -5.72 -7.61 11.35
N MET A 233 -7.05 -7.57 11.21
CA MET A 233 -7.87 -8.79 11.15
C MET A 233 -7.53 -9.66 9.94
N LEU A 234 -7.09 -9.07 8.82
CA LEU A 234 -6.53 -9.80 7.68
C LEU A 234 -5.28 -10.60 8.10
N SER A 235 -4.33 -9.93 8.73
CA SER A 235 -3.06 -10.55 9.16
C SER A 235 -3.30 -11.64 10.20
N ASN A 236 -4.21 -11.40 11.14
CA ASN A 236 -4.58 -12.37 12.16
C ASN A 236 -5.25 -13.61 11.57
N ALA A 237 -6.15 -13.45 10.59
CA ALA A 237 -6.81 -14.58 9.94
C ALA A 237 -5.83 -15.43 9.13
N LEU A 238 -4.92 -14.80 8.38
CA LEU A 238 -3.85 -15.50 7.67
C LEU A 238 -2.93 -16.28 8.62
N ALA A 239 -2.55 -15.68 9.75
CA ALA A 239 -1.73 -16.34 10.76
C ALA A 239 -2.45 -17.55 11.40
N ARG A 240 -3.72 -17.39 11.78
CA ARG A 240 -4.54 -18.49 12.32
C ARG A 240 -4.74 -19.62 11.30
N LEU A 241 -4.86 -19.30 10.02
CA LEU A 241 -4.94 -20.32 8.97
C LEU A 241 -3.63 -21.13 8.90
N ILE A 242 -2.46 -20.47 8.96
CA ILE A 242 -1.16 -21.16 9.02
C ILE A 242 -1.09 -22.06 10.26
N GLU A 243 -1.45 -21.54 11.44
CA GLU A 243 -1.41 -22.27 12.70
C GLU A 243 -2.39 -23.45 12.75
N SER A 244 -3.59 -23.31 12.19
CA SER A 244 -4.59 -24.39 12.10
C SER A 244 -4.12 -25.58 11.27
N ARG A 245 -3.13 -25.37 10.41
CA ARG A 245 -2.48 -26.39 9.58
C ARG A 245 -1.13 -26.85 10.13
N GLY A 246 -0.86 -26.60 11.43
CA GLY A 246 0.35 -27.04 12.13
C GLY A 246 1.58 -26.15 11.90
N GLY A 247 1.42 -25.00 11.24
CA GLY A 247 2.47 -24.01 11.14
C GLY A 247 2.66 -23.22 12.43
N LYS A 248 3.65 -22.32 12.45
CA LYS A 248 3.99 -21.51 13.63
C LYS A 248 4.25 -20.07 13.26
N ILE A 249 3.75 -19.16 14.08
CA ILE A 249 4.09 -17.74 14.05
C ILE A 249 4.95 -17.41 15.28
N MET A 250 6.16 -16.90 15.06
CA MET A 250 7.11 -16.54 16.12
C MET A 250 7.36 -15.04 16.07
N THR A 251 6.80 -14.31 17.03
CA THR A 251 7.06 -12.88 17.24
C THR A 251 8.25 -12.66 18.18
N ASN A 252 8.73 -11.41 18.29
CA ASN A 252 9.96 -11.06 19.03
C ASN A 252 11.18 -11.87 18.57
N ALA A 253 11.22 -12.23 17.28
CA ALA A 253 12.20 -13.10 16.66
C ALA A 253 12.90 -12.38 15.50
N SER A 254 13.84 -11.51 15.84
CA SER A 254 14.62 -10.74 14.86
C SER A 254 15.63 -11.63 14.14
N VAL A 255 15.63 -11.59 12.82
CA VAL A 255 16.60 -12.32 11.99
C VAL A 255 17.95 -11.61 12.03
N LYS A 256 19.01 -12.34 12.39
CA LYS A 256 20.38 -11.89 12.41
C LYS A 256 21.07 -12.11 11.07
N LYS A 257 20.89 -13.32 10.47
CA LYS A 257 21.44 -13.63 9.16
C LYS A 257 20.82 -14.89 8.55
N PHE A 258 20.96 -15.06 7.25
CA PHE A 258 20.62 -16.30 6.55
C PHE A 258 21.76 -17.32 6.64
N ILE A 259 21.42 -18.61 6.74
CA ILE A 259 22.35 -19.72 6.71
C ILE A 259 22.55 -20.14 5.24
N VAL A 260 23.73 -19.90 4.70
CA VAL A 260 24.07 -20.21 3.31
C VAL A 260 25.24 -21.19 3.28
N ASP A 261 25.08 -22.31 2.56
CA ASP A 261 26.15 -23.31 2.41
C ASP A 261 27.16 -22.92 1.31
N ALA A 262 28.25 -23.68 1.23
CA ALA A 262 29.32 -23.48 0.23
C ALA A 262 28.82 -23.59 -1.23
N ASN A 263 27.70 -24.25 -1.48
CA ASN A 263 27.08 -24.39 -2.80
C ASN A 263 26.05 -23.27 -3.10
N LYS A 264 26.03 -22.21 -2.26
CA LYS A 264 25.07 -21.09 -2.34
C LYS A 264 23.60 -21.52 -2.17
N ASN A 265 23.34 -22.57 -1.39
CA ASN A 265 21.97 -22.89 -0.99
C ASN A 265 21.66 -22.22 0.34
N CYS A 266 20.54 -21.50 0.41
CA CYS A 266 19.99 -21.01 1.67
C CYS A 266 19.31 -22.18 2.39
N LYS A 267 19.76 -22.46 3.62
CA LYS A 267 19.27 -23.55 4.46
C LYS A 267 18.29 -23.09 5.54
N GLY A 268 18.30 -21.82 5.86
CA GLY A 268 17.49 -21.28 6.96
C GLY A 268 17.97 -19.91 7.40
N LEU A 269 17.73 -19.60 8.65
CA LEU A 269 18.12 -18.34 9.26
C LEU A 269 18.57 -18.52 10.71
N ILE A 270 19.35 -17.55 11.18
CA ILE A 270 19.78 -17.42 12.58
C ILE A 270 19.08 -16.18 13.17
N LEU A 271 18.48 -16.33 14.33
CA LEU A 271 17.89 -15.22 15.08
C LEU A 271 18.96 -14.48 15.91
N GLU A 272 18.66 -13.26 16.34
CA GLU A 272 19.56 -12.47 17.19
C GLU A 272 19.92 -13.16 18.53
N ASN A 273 19.03 -14.01 19.05
CA ASN A 273 19.28 -14.81 20.24
C ASN A 273 20.11 -16.08 19.98
N GLY A 274 20.60 -16.29 18.76
CA GLY A 274 21.40 -17.43 18.36
C GLY A 274 20.62 -18.69 17.97
N THR A 275 19.29 -18.67 17.98
CA THR A 275 18.46 -19.80 17.53
C THR A 275 18.59 -19.97 16.01
N GLU A 276 18.91 -21.17 15.58
CA GLU A 276 18.93 -21.55 14.16
C GLU A 276 17.61 -22.23 13.79
N ILE A 277 17.05 -21.83 12.64
CA ILE A 277 15.81 -22.39 12.10
C ILE A 277 16.07 -22.77 10.65
N GLU A 278 15.98 -24.08 10.36
CA GLU A 278 16.23 -24.60 9.03
C GLU A 278 14.93 -24.93 8.28
N GLY A 279 14.92 -24.62 6.97
CA GLY A 279 13.87 -24.96 6.02
C GLY A 279 14.31 -26.06 5.06
N ARG A 280 13.57 -27.16 5.03
CA ARG A 280 13.91 -28.32 4.18
C ARG A 280 13.77 -28.03 2.68
N LYS A 281 12.82 -27.17 2.29
CA LYS A 281 12.40 -26.93 0.90
C LYS A 281 12.59 -25.50 0.44
N ALA A 282 12.25 -24.53 1.27
CA ALA A 282 12.35 -23.11 0.92
C ALA A 282 12.61 -22.21 2.14
N VAL A 283 13.35 -21.15 1.92
CA VAL A 283 13.46 -19.99 2.79
C VAL A 283 12.89 -18.78 2.04
N ILE A 284 12.07 -17.99 2.69
CA ILE A 284 11.40 -16.84 2.08
C ILE A 284 11.76 -15.60 2.88
N THR A 285 12.03 -14.50 2.20
CA THR A 285 12.21 -13.20 2.82
C THR A 285 11.17 -12.20 2.33
N SER A 286 10.52 -11.51 3.25
CA SER A 286 9.65 -10.35 2.96
C SER A 286 10.31 -9.02 3.30
N LEU A 287 11.60 -9.04 3.58
CA LEU A 287 12.39 -7.86 3.92
C LEU A 287 12.80 -7.12 2.64
N ASP A 288 13.20 -5.86 2.78
CA ASP A 288 13.65 -5.07 1.65
C ASP A 288 15.02 -5.52 1.11
N PRO A 289 15.36 -5.13 -0.13
CA PRO A 289 16.60 -5.56 -0.77
C PRO A 289 17.88 -5.15 -0.03
N GLN A 290 17.89 -3.99 0.65
CA GLN A 290 19.06 -3.54 1.40
C GLN A 290 19.27 -4.37 2.67
N GLN A 291 18.20 -4.69 3.40
CA GLN A 291 18.30 -5.63 4.51
C GLN A 291 18.82 -6.99 4.04
N ASN A 292 18.22 -7.55 2.99
CA ASN A 292 18.58 -8.87 2.49
C ASN A 292 20.05 -8.94 2.05
N PHE A 293 20.46 -8.07 1.12
CA PHE A 293 21.71 -8.21 0.40
C PHE A 293 22.88 -7.39 0.95
N LEU A 294 22.63 -6.47 1.91
CA LEU A 294 23.69 -5.67 2.53
C LEU A 294 23.91 -5.98 4.01
N ARG A 295 22.98 -6.74 4.65
CA ARG A 295 23.04 -7.00 6.10
C ARG A 295 22.90 -8.47 6.47
N LEU A 296 21.97 -9.22 5.84
CA LEU A 296 21.57 -10.54 6.31
C LEU A 296 22.26 -11.69 5.54
N ILE A 297 22.83 -11.41 4.38
CA ILE A 297 23.60 -12.37 3.58
C ILE A 297 25.06 -11.94 3.58
N ASP A 298 25.98 -12.89 3.88
CA ASP A 298 27.40 -12.61 3.86
C ASP A 298 27.85 -12.24 2.44
N PRO A 299 28.64 -11.14 2.25
CA PRO A 299 29.03 -10.64 0.92
C PRO A 299 29.73 -11.66 0.03
N GLU A 300 30.42 -12.67 0.60
CA GLU A 300 31.10 -13.74 -0.13
C GLU A 300 30.17 -14.61 -0.99
N HIS A 301 28.86 -14.64 -0.63
CA HIS A 301 27.85 -15.38 -1.39
C HIS A 301 27.25 -14.56 -2.54
N LEU A 302 27.53 -13.26 -2.60
CA LEU A 302 26.91 -12.31 -3.52
C LEU A 302 27.91 -11.84 -4.60
N SER A 303 27.40 -11.47 -5.78
CA SER A 303 28.21 -10.78 -6.77
C SER A 303 28.33 -9.29 -6.43
N GLU A 304 29.43 -8.67 -6.86
CA GLU A 304 29.63 -7.22 -6.73
C GLU A 304 28.49 -6.42 -7.40
N ASP A 305 28.01 -6.92 -8.54
CA ASP A 305 26.91 -6.31 -9.28
C ASP A 305 25.61 -6.29 -8.47
N LEU A 306 25.26 -7.39 -7.80
CA LEU A 306 24.09 -7.47 -6.94
C LEU A 306 24.21 -6.54 -5.73
N ILE A 307 25.38 -6.48 -5.10
CA ILE A 307 25.65 -5.55 -3.98
C ILE A 307 25.46 -4.11 -4.45
N ARG A 308 25.96 -3.78 -5.67
CA ARG A 308 25.77 -2.47 -6.28
C ARG A 308 24.29 -2.18 -6.54
N MET A 309 23.53 -3.12 -7.11
CA MET A 309 22.09 -2.96 -7.33
C MET A 309 21.34 -2.76 -6.02
N ALA A 310 21.65 -3.51 -4.97
CA ALA A 310 21.02 -3.35 -3.66
C ALA A 310 21.32 -1.98 -3.03
N LYS A 311 22.55 -1.47 -3.13
CA LYS A 311 22.91 -0.13 -2.66
C LYS A 311 22.16 0.97 -3.40
N ASN A 312 21.89 0.78 -4.69
CA ASN A 312 21.23 1.76 -5.55
C ASN A 312 19.71 1.58 -5.63
N PHE A 313 19.14 0.59 -4.92
CA PHE A 313 17.69 0.44 -4.86
C PHE A 313 17.07 1.67 -4.17
N SER A 314 16.26 2.42 -4.93
CA SER A 314 15.67 3.66 -4.46
C SER A 314 14.40 3.41 -3.65
N PHE A 315 14.32 4.06 -2.49
CA PHE A 315 13.09 4.13 -1.68
C PHE A 315 12.34 5.45 -1.87
N GLY A 316 12.93 6.41 -2.60
CA GLY A 316 12.37 7.74 -2.81
C GLY A 316 12.55 8.68 -1.62
N SER A 317 12.02 9.88 -1.78
CA SER A 317 12.09 10.95 -0.77
C SER A 317 10.77 11.24 -0.07
N VAL A 318 9.66 10.63 -0.54
CA VAL A 318 8.31 10.88 -0.04
C VAL A 318 8.02 9.96 1.15
N SER A 319 7.61 10.53 2.26
CA SER A 319 7.08 9.85 3.44
C SER A 319 5.69 10.38 3.79
N ILE A 320 5.15 9.93 4.91
CA ILE A 320 3.83 10.31 5.40
C ILE A 320 3.99 10.96 6.79
N CYS A 321 3.28 12.07 7.01
CA CYS A 321 2.93 12.56 8.33
C CYS A 321 1.47 12.19 8.57
N ARG A 322 1.20 11.31 9.51
CA ARG A 322 -0.12 10.77 9.84
C ARG A 322 -0.50 11.10 11.26
N VAL A 323 -1.74 11.54 11.43
CA VAL A 323 -2.31 11.85 12.74
C VAL A 323 -3.51 10.95 12.98
N HIS A 324 -3.56 10.38 14.15
CA HIS A 324 -4.70 9.62 14.66
C HIS A 324 -5.40 10.42 15.75
N TYR A 325 -6.69 10.59 15.63
CA TYR A 325 -7.51 11.26 16.63
C TYR A 325 -8.55 10.30 17.22
N ALA A 326 -8.65 10.28 18.56
CA ALA A 326 -9.85 9.82 19.27
C ALA A 326 -10.82 10.99 19.35
N MET A 327 -12.09 10.80 19.00
CA MET A 327 -13.06 11.88 18.84
C MET A 327 -14.41 11.60 19.50
N ASN A 328 -15.10 12.66 19.90
CA ASN A 328 -16.49 12.59 20.38
C ASN A 328 -17.48 12.34 19.25
N GLU A 329 -17.34 13.07 18.13
CA GLU A 329 -18.19 13.00 16.94
C GLU A 329 -17.33 12.84 15.68
N PRO A 330 -17.86 12.25 14.59
CA PRO A 330 -17.14 12.19 13.33
C PRO A 330 -16.97 13.60 12.73
N PRO A 331 -16.00 13.83 11.84
CA PRO A 331 -15.87 15.11 11.15
C PRO A 331 -17.16 15.47 10.40
N LYS A 332 -17.60 16.72 10.52
CA LYS A 332 -18.74 17.28 9.76
C LYS A 332 -18.19 18.25 8.72
N PHE A 333 -18.26 17.86 7.47
CA PHE A 333 -17.76 18.68 6.37
C PHE A 333 -18.71 19.83 6.05
N LYS A 334 -18.17 20.98 5.62
CA LYS A 334 -18.98 22.17 5.26
C LYS A 334 -19.88 21.91 4.05
N ASN A 335 -19.48 20.97 3.16
CA ASN A 335 -20.32 20.54 2.04
C ASN A 335 -21.57 19.76 2.50
N GLY A 336 -21.52 19.07 3.65
CA GLY A 336 -22.64 18.28 4.18
C GLY A 336 -23.11 17.14 3.27
N GLY A 337 -24.33 16.65 3.51
CA GLY A 337 -25.00 15.70 2.64
C GLY A 337 -24.24 14.38 2.46
N ASP A 338 -24.01 13.98 1.22
CA ASP A 338 -23.32 12.74 0.91
C ASP A 338 -21.82 12.79 1.24
N MET A 339 -21.22 13.98 1.37
CA MET A 339 -19.84 14.14 1.84
C MET A 339 -19.65 13.59 3.26
N ASP A 340 -20.60 13.85 4.16
CA ASP A 340 -20.57 13.36 5.54
C ASP A 340 -20.82 11.85 5.65
N LYS A 341 -21.41 11.24 4.62
CA LYS A 341 -21.65 9.79 4.56
C LYS A 341 -20.44 8.99 4.08
N THR A 342 -19.46 9.65 3.46
CA THR A 342 -18.20 9.00 3.09
C THR A 342 -17.33 8.76 4.32
N ALA A 343 -16.71 7.59 4.43
CA ALA A 343 -15.73 7.34 5.49
C ALA A 343 -14.37 7.95 5.17
N PHE A 344 -14.07 8.16 3.89
CA PHE A 344 -12.78 8.60 3.40
C PHE A 344 -12.92 9.87 2.55
N GLN A 345 -12.15 10.91 2.87
CA GLN A 345 -12.13 12.15 2.11
C GLN A 345 -10.71 12.48 1.65
N ARG A 346 -10.61 13.09 0.47
CA ARG A 346 -9.38 13.56 -0.15
C ARG A 346 -9.50 15.05 -0.42
N ILE A 347 -8.80 15.84 0.36
CA ILE A 347 -8.83 17.30 0.31
C ILE A 347 -7.63 17.74 -0.53
N PHE A 348 -7.87 18.04 -1.80
CA PHE A 348 -6.88 18.60 -2.71
C PHE A 348 -7.20 20.07 -2.96
N GLY A 349 -6.19 20.86 -3.16
CA GLY A 349 -6.35 22.24 -3.63
C GLY A 349 -6.44 22.28 -5.18
N SER A 350 -5.44 22.89 -5.82
CA SER A 350 -5.29 22.89 -7.27
C SER A 350 -4.14 21.98 -7.72
N VAL A 351 -3.99 21.81 -9.04
CA VAL A 351 -2.84 21.11 -9.63
C VAL A 351 -1.54 21.79 -9.22
N GLU A 352 -1.50 23.13 -9.22
CA GLU A 352 -0.33 23.93 -8.85
C GLU A 352 0.04 23.75 -7.37
N GLU A 353 -0.94 23.64 -6.48
CA GLU A 353 -0.71 23.37 -5.06
C GLU A 353 -0.14 21.97 -4.85
N LEU A 354 -0.64 20.96 -5.57
CA LEU A 354 -0.06 19.62 -5.56
C LEU A 354 1.38 19.62 -6.06
N GLU A 355 1.67 20.34 -7.15
CA GLU A 355 3.04 20.48 -7.66
C GLU A 355 3.95 21.19 -6.65
N LEU A 356 3.47 22.26 -6.03
CA LEU A 356 4.23 22.98 -5.00
C LEU A 356 4.58 22.05 -3.83
N GLN A 357 3.60 21.27 -3.36
CA GLN A 357 3.84 20.31 -2.28
C GLN A 357 4.95 19.32 -2.65
N TYR A 358 4.89 18.70 -3.82
CA TYR A 358 5.91 17.74 -4.23
C TYR A 358 7.28 18.37 -4.49
N ARG A 359 7.33 19.61 -4.97
CA ARG A 359 8.58 20.39 -5.07
C ARG A 359 9.19 20.62 -3.68
N GLN A 360 8.39 21.06 -2.72
CA GLN A 360 8.81 21.22 -1.34
C GLN A 360 9.32 19.90 -0.74
N ILE A 361 8.65 18.77 -1.01
CA ILE A 361 9.10 17.45 -0.58
C ILE A 361 10.48 17.11 -1.16
N THR A 362 10.69 17.33 -2.46
CA THR A 362 11.98 17.02 -3.09
C THR A 362 13.12 17.91 -2.60
N GLU A 363 12.81 19.11 -2.15
CA GLU A 363 13.75 20.06 -1.52
C GLU A 363 13.97 19.80 -0.02
N GLY A 364 13.27 18.80 0.56
CA GLY A 364 13.33 18.50 2.00
C GLY A 364 12.60 19.53 2.86
N LEU A 365 11.64 20.25 2.30
CA LEU A 365 10.83 21.23 3.01
C LEU A 365 9.47 20.63 3.43
N ALA A 366 9.01 20.95 4.63
CA ALA A 366 7.66 20.62 5.05
C ALA A 366 6.66 21.43 4.20
N PRO A 367 5.66 20.78 3.57
CA PRO A 367 4.69 21.47 2.74
C PRO A 367 3.91 22.55 3.49
N THR A 368 3.76 23.73 2.88
CA THR A 368 3.11 24.89 3.51
C THR A 368 1.59 24.88 3.31
N ASN A 369 1.12 24.28 2.23
CA ASN A 369 -0.31 24.09 1.94
C ASN A 369 -0.55 22.66 1.45
N PRO A 370 -0.46 21.65 2.35
CA PRO A 370 -0.55 20.25 1.95
C PRO A 370 -1.97 19.84 1.58
N PHE A 371 -2.08 18.85 0.69
CA PHE A 371 -3.31 18.07 0.59
C PHE A 371 -3.51 17.26 1.88
N LEU A 372 -4.74 16.87 2.17
CA LEU A 372 -5.06 15.98 3.28
C LEU A 372 -5.87 14.78 2.79
N TRP A 373 -5.57 13.63 3.36
CA TRP A 373 -6.45 12.47 3.35
C TRP A 373 -7.00 12.26 4.74
N THR A 374 -8.31 12.06 4.83
CA THR A 374 -8.95 11.77 6.12
C THR A 374 -9.78 10.51 6.03
N ALA A 375 -9.79 9.70 7.09
CA ALA A 375 -10.60 8.49 7.16
C ALA A 375 -11.21 8.31 8.55
N CYS A 376 -12.54 8.35 8.62
CA CYS A 376 -13.31 8.09 9.82
C CYS A 376 -14.04 6.74 9.71
N TRP A 377 -13.28 5.65 9.83
CA TRP A 377 -13.81 4.30 9.61
C TRP A 377 -14.88 3.88 10.63
N THR A 378 -14.92 4.50 11.79
CA THR A 378 -15.95 4.25 12.82
C THR A 378 -17.36 4.62 12.37
N THR A 379 -17.53 5.40 11.31
CA THR A 379 -18.83 5.64 10.67
C THR A 379 -19.38 4.40 9.95
N LYS A 380 -18.51 3.45 9.62
CA LYS A 380 -18.84 2.16 8.96
C LYS A 380 -18.64 0.98 9.91
N ASP A 381 -17.65 1.04 10.78
CA ASP A 381 -17.28 0.00 11.74
C ASP A 381 -17.23 0.57 13.17
N PRO A 382 -18.37 0.66 13.88
CA PRO A 382 -18.42 1.19 15.24
C PRO A 382 -17.57 0.39 16.25
N SER A 383 -17.19 -0.85 15.95
CA SER A 383 -16.38 -1.70 16.84
C SER A 383 -14.96 -1.17 17.09
N ARG A 384 -14.57 -0.12 16.37
CA ARG A 384 -13.23 0.50 16.46
C ARG A 384 -13.12 1.58 17.52
N ALA A 385 -14.21 1.97 18.17
CA ALA A 385 -14.21 2.96 19.25
C ALA A 385 -15.25 2.60 20.31
N PRO A 386 -15.19 3.18 21.52
CA PRO A 386 -16.28 3.10 22.50
C PRO A 386 -17.60 3.62 21.90
N GLU A 387 -18.72 3.17 22.46
CA GLU A 387 -20.06 3.55 22.00
C GLU A 387 -20.21 5.08 21.87
N GLY A 388 -20.69 5.52 20.70
CA GLY A 388 -20.89 6.95 20.38
C GLY A 388 -19.58 7.74 20.22
N LYS A 389 -18.42 7.08 20.13
CA LYS A 389 -17.13 7.71 19.87
C LYS A 389 -16.58 7.30 18.51
N HIS A 390 -15.58 8.06 18.05
CA HIS A 390 -15.04 7.91 16.71
C HIS A 390 -13.51 7.95 16.68
N THR A 391 -12.94 7.36 15.62
CA THR A 391 -11.53 7.52 15.27
C THR A 391 -11.42 8.27 13.95
N LEU A 392 -10.44 9.15 13.85
CA LEU A 392 -10.09 9.81 12.59
C LEU A 392 -8.61 9.58 12.30
N ILE A 393 -8.30 9.22 11.08
CA ILE A 393 -6.96 9.27 10.50
C ILE A 393 -6.90 10.51 9.61
N MET A 394 -5.85 11.31 9.75
CA MET A 394 -5.54 12.42 8.85
C MET A 394 -4.09 12.29 8.43
N ASP A 395 -3.79 12.25 7.15
CA ASP A 395 -2.42 12.18 6.65
C ASP A 395 -2.18 13.06 5.42
N THR A 396 -0.89 13.35 5.23
CA THR A 396 -0.35 14.03 4.07
C THR A 396 1.04 13.50 3.74
N PHE A 397 1.50 13.76 2.52
CA PHE A 397 2.86 13.45 2.13
C PHE A 397 3.83 14.55 2.53
N VAL A 398 5.00 14.13 3.00
CA VAL A 398 6.07 14.98 3.50
C VAL A 398 7.43 14.43 3.05
N PRO A 399 8.51 15.23 3.08
CA PRO A 399 9.84 14.70 2.84
C PRO A 399 10.23 13.70 3.94
N ASN A 400 10.94 12.66 3.58
CA ASN A 400 11.46 11.70 4.55
C ASN A 400 12.53 12.30 5.47
N LYS A 401 13.22 13.38 5.01
CA LYS A 401 14.19 14.14 5.80
C LYS A 401 13.98 15.63 5.59
N LEU A 402 14.02 16.39 6.68
CA LEU A 402 13.96 17.85 6.61
C LEU A 402 15.34 18.42 6.30
N SER A 403 15.42 19.35 5.34
CA SER A 403 16.66 20.02 4.91
C SER A 403 17.31 20.89 5.99
N ASN A 404 16.52 21.34 6.98
CA ASN A 404 17.01 22.11 8.13
C ASN A 404 17.66 21.27 9.24
N GLY A 405 17.77 19.94 9.05
CA GLY A 405 18.40 19.00 9.98
C GLY A 405 17.56 18.59 11.19
N LYS A 406 16.36 19.13 11.38
CA LYS A 406 15.44 18.67 12.43
C LYS A 406 14.89 17.28 12.13
N SER A 407 14.64 16.49 13.16
CA SER A 407 13.89 15.24 13.03
C SER A 407 12.39 15.50 12.88
N TRP A 408 11.69 14.58 12.22
CA TRP A 408 10.23 14.63 12.17
C TRP A 408 9.59 14.35 13.53
N THR A 409 10.25 13.59 14.40
CA THR A 409 9.80 13.38 15.79
C THR A 409 9.71 14.70 16.55
N GLU A 410 10.69 15.60 16.35
CA GLU A 410 10.72 16.92 16.98
C GLU A 410 9.76 17.91 16.32
N PHE A 411 9.72 17.95 14.99
CA PHE A 411 8.97 18.95 14.23
C PHE A 411 7.51 18.59 13.99
N GLY A 412 7.18 17.30 13.93
CA GLY A 412 5.85 16.77 13.58
C GLY A 412 4.71 17.35 14.42
N PRO A 413 4.78 17.41 15.76
CA PRO A 413 3.73 18.02 16.58
C PRO A 413 3.43 19.48 16.24
N HIS A 414 4.45 20.27 15.97
CA HIS A 414 4.28 21.65 15.52
C HIS A 414 3.59 21.69 14.14
N TYR A 415 4.06 20.88 13.19
CA TYR A 415 3.52 20.83 11.84
C TYR A 415 2.04 20.43 11.83
N VAL A 416 1.67 19.42 12.60
CA VAL A 416 0.29 18.98 12.75
C VAL A 416 -0.61 20.10 13.29
N ASN A 417 -0.20 20.74 14.38
CA ASN A 417 -1.04 21.71 15.06
C ASN A 417 -1.09 23.08 14.35
N GLN A 418 -0.07 23.45 13.60
CA GLN A 418 0.01 24.75 12.93
C GLN A 418 -0.34 24.72 11.44
N VAL A 419 -0.32 23.52 10.81
CA VAL A 419 -0.56 23.39 9.37
C VAL A 419 -1.68 22.40 9.07
N LEU A 420 -1.58 21.14 9.53
CA LEU A 420 -2.54 20.10 9.11
C LEU A 420 -3.92 20.27 9.74
N LEU A 421 -3.99 20.49 11.06
CA LEU A 421 -5.28 20.66 11.75
C LEU A 421 -5.99 21.96 11.30
N PRO A 422 -5.34 23.13 11.22
CA PRO A 422 -5.96 24.32 10.64
C PRO A 422 -6.46 24.11 9.22
N LYS A 423 -5.71 23.39 8.36
CA LYS A 423 -6.14 23.04 7.00
C LYS A 423 -7.42 22.19 7.01
N LEU A 424 -7.54 21.20 7.89
CA LEU A 424 -8.76 20.41 8.01
C LEU A 424 -9.95 21.26 8.51
N GLN A 425 -9.71 22.20 9.41
CA GLN A 425 -10.73 23.13 9.93
C GLN A 425 -11.31 24.07 8.86
N GLU A 426 -10.55 24.33 7.79
CA GLU A 426 -11.08 25.08 6.63
C GLU A 426 -12.25 24.34 5.96
N TYR A 427 -12.28 23.01 6.00
CA TYR A 427 -13.28 22.14 5.35
C TYR A 427 -14.33 21.56 6.29
N THR A 428 -14.13 21.68 7.60
CA THR A 428 -14.99 21.05 8.61
C THR A 428 -15.56 22.06 9.61
N ASN A 429 -16.69 21.70 10.26
CA ASN A 429 -17.37 22.58 11.23
C ASN A 429 -17.05 22.23 12.69
N ASN A 430 -16.53 21.00 12.97
CA ASN A 430 -16.46 20.48 14.34
C ASN A 430 -15.08 19.91 14.71
N MET A 431 -14.03 20.20 13.96
CA MET A 431 -12.66 19.82 14.35
C MET A 431 -12.10 20.80 15.37
N THR A 432 -12.61 20.73 16.61
CA THR A 432 -12.31 21.61 17.74
C THR A 432 -11.67 20.83 18.89
N GLU A 433 -11.01 21.52 19.83
CA GLU A 433 -10.46 20.91 21.04
C GLU A 433 -11.50 20.11 21.84
N SER A 434 -12.76 20.57 21.88
CA SER A 434 -13.83 19.87 22.59
C SER A 434 -14.24 18.55 21.91
N ASN A 435 -13.99 18.38 20.61
CA ASN A 435 -14.29 17.17 19.88
C ASN A 435 -13.11 16.19 19.86
N ILE A 436 -11.87 16.65 19.99
CA ILE A 436 -10.65 15.83 19.99
C ILE A 436 -10.36 15.37 21.41
N LEU A 437 -10.46 14.06 21.68
CA LEU A 437 -10.21 13.44 22.98
C LEU A 437 -8.75 13.04 23.19
N GLY A 438 -8.04 12.70 22.10
CA GLY A 438 -6.65 12.27 22.12
C GLY A 438 -6.05 12.28 20.74
N GLN A 439 -4.74 12.39 20.67
CA GLN A 439 -3.96 12.49 19.44
C GLN A 439 -2.72 11.59 19.52
N TYR A 440 -2.37 10.96 18.39
CA TYR A 440 -1.10 10.27 18.18
C TYR A 440 -0.57 10.61 16.79
N ILE A 441 0.74 10.85 16.67
CA ILE A 441 1.36 11.29 15.41
C ILE A 441 2.40 10.27 14.97
N ASP A 442 2.22 9.73 13.78
CA ASP A 442 3.22 8.97 13.04
C ASP A 442 3.94 9.87 12.05
N THR A 443 5.27 9.74 12.02
CA THR A 443 6.15 10.52 11.15
C THR A 443 7.13 9.59 10.43
N ALA A 444 7.92 10.12 9.51
CA ALA A 444 8.97 9.35 8.84
C ALA A 444 9.87 8.60 9.81
N ASP A 445 10.19 9.21 10.95
CA ASP A 445 11.06 8.59 11.97
C ASP A 445 10.38 7.41 12.69
N SER A 446 9.11 7.56 13.10
CA SER A 446 8.35 6.47 13.76
C SER A 446 8.08 5.33 12.79
N LEU A 447 7.70 5.64 11.55
CA LEU A 447 7.48 4.66 10.49
C LEU A 447 8.72 3.78 10.26
N ALA A 448 9.90 4.39 10.12
CA ALA A 448 11.17 3.68 9.92
C ALA A 448 11.59 2.85 11.15
N ARG A 449 11.29 3.33 12.36
CA ARG A 449 11.58 2.61 13.61
C ARG A 449 10.70 1.36 13.76
N ASP A 450 9.43 1.51 13.50
CA ASP A 450 8.42 0.47 13.78
C ASP A 450 8.39 -0.61 12.68
N ASN A 451 8.76 -0.24 11.45
CA ASN A 451 8.90 -1.18 10.34
C ASN A 451 10.18 -0.91 9.55
N LEU A 452 11.19 -1.77 9.69
CA LEU A 452 12.49 -1.58 9.01
C LEU A 452 12.39 -1.61 7.48
N SER A 453 11.34 -2.21 6.91
CA SER A 453 11.09 -2.16 5.46
C SER A 453 10.41 -0.86 5.02
N PHE A 454 10.04 0.01 5.95
CA PHE A 454 9.70 1.40 5.66
C PHE A 454 10.97 2.27 5.71
N VAL A 455 11.91 1.95 4.84
CA VAL A 455 13.22 2.58 4.80
C VAL A 455 13.08 4.10 4.68
N ASN A 456 13.67 4.84 5.62
CA ASN A 456 13.52 6.30 5.78
C ASN A 456 12.05 6.76 5.92
N GLY A 457 11.14 5.90 6.40
CA GLY A 457 9.72 6.20 6.56
C GLY A 457 8.90 6.16 5.26
N THR A 458 9.47 5.65 4.16
CA THR A 458 8.71 5.44 2.91
C THR A 458 7.94 4.12 2.97
N THR A 459 6.66 4.13 2.61
CA THR A 459 5.76 2.98 2.83
C THR A 459 5.52 2.11 1.61
N THR A 460 6.09 2.47 0.45
CA THR A 460 5.84 1.79 -0.85
C THR A 460 6.71 0.56 -1.10
N GLY A 461 7.68 0.27 -0.22
CA GLY A 461 8.64 -0.83 -0.40
C GLY A 461 9.62 -0.62 -1.56
N GLY A 462 9.86 0.61 -1.92
CA GLY A 462 10.70 1.07 -3.01
C GLY A 462 9.96 2.00 -3.97
N GLU A 463 10.68 2.95 -4.52
CA GLU A 463 10.18 3.94 -5.46
C GLU A 463 9.62 3.29 -6.74
N ARG A 464 8.58 3.88 -7.31
CA ARG A 464 7.90 3.36 -8.51
C ARG A 464 8.45 3.98 -9.79
N LEU A 465 9.76 3.90 -9.97
CA LEU A 465 10.43 4.31 -11.21
C LEU A 465 10.22 3.26 -12.30
N LEU A 466 10.19 3.66 -13.56
CA LEU A 466 10.16 2.73 -14.70
C LEU A 466 11.33 1.73 -14.65
N SER A 467 12.52 2.19 -14.25
CA SER A 467 13.72 1.37 -14.07
C SER A 467 13.68 0.44 -12.86
N GLN A 468 12.66 0.54 -12.00
CA GLN A 468 12.51 -0.23 -10.77
C GLN A 468 11.09 -0.80 -10.60
N SER A 469 10.39 -1.02 -11.70
CA SER A 469 9.02 -1.54 -11.73
C SER A 469 8.89 -2.75 -12.64
N GLY A 470 7.86 -3.56 -12.46
CA GLY A 470 7.58 -4.73 -13.27
C GLY A 470 8.76 -5.70 -13.35
N TYR A 471 9.27 -5.95 -14.53
CA TYR A 471 10.37 -6.88 -14.80
C TYR A 471 11.73 -6.44 -14.21
N PHE A 472 11.85 -5.19 -13.77
CA PHE A 472 13.04 -4.64 -13.14
C PHE A 472 12.96 -4.59 -11.60
N ARG A 473 11.87 -5.12 -10.98
CA ARG A 473 11.66 -5.07 -9.54
C ARG A 473 11.85 -6.42 -8.87
N PRO A 474 12.70 -6.59 -7.83
CA PRO A 474 13.56 -5.55 -7.24
C PRO A 474 14.75 -5.16 -8.11
N PHE A 475 15.27 -6.09 -8.93
CA PHE A 475 16.42 -5.88 -9.81
C PHE A 475 16.24 -6.61 -11.14
N PRO A 476 16.86 -6.13 -12.23
CA PRO A 476 16.95 -6.87 -13.48
C PRO A 476 17.47 -8.29 -13.26
N GLY A 477 16.75 -9.29 -13.78
CA GLY A 477 17.09 -10.70 -13.63
C GLY A 477 16.53 -11.40 -12.38
N TYR A 478 15.95 -10.65 -11.43
CA TYR A 478 15.43 -11.21 -10.17
C TYR A 478 13.94 -10.89 -9.94
N ALA A 479 13.22 -10.47 -10.96
CA ALA A 479 11.82 -10.10 -10.87
C ALA A 479 10.85 -11.29 -10.68
N ASN A 480 11.33 -12.52 -10.82
CA ASN A 480 10.55 -13.75 -10.74
C ASN A 480 10.53 -14.35 -9.32
N TYR A 481 10.74 -13.54 -8.29
CA TYR A 481 10.72 -13.90 -6.86
C TYR A 481 11.84 -14.81 -6.37
N ARG A 482 12.73 -15.28 -7.25
CA ARG A 482 13.91 -16.08 -6.89
C ARG A 482 15.09 -15.16 -6.62
N SER A 483 15.80 -15.41 -5.51
CA SER A 483 17.06 -14.73 -5.23
C SER A 483 18.22 -15.40 -5.99
N PRO A 484 19.43 -14.83 -5.97
CA PRO A 484 20.61 -15.47 -6.52
C PRO A 484 21.07 -16.71 -5.72
N LEU A 485 20.55 -16.88 -4.50
CA LEU A 485 20.82 -18.06 -3.68
C LEU A 485 19.74 -19.11 -3.91
N ARG A 486 20.14 -20.36 -4.08
CA ARG A 486 19.18 -21.46 -4.23
C ARG A 486 18.33 -21.57 -2.97
N ASN A 487 17.06 -21.92 -3.13
CA ASN A 487 16.05 -22.09 -2.09
C ASN A 487 15.71 -20.79 -1.31
N LEU A 488 16.25 -19.63 -1.68
CA LEU A 488 15.85 -18.34 -1.10
C LEU A 488 14.95 -17.60 -2.07
N TYR A 489 13.73 -17.35 -1.64
CA TYR A 489 12.71 -16.63 -2.39
C TYR A 489 12.42 -15.26 -1.75
N MET A 490 12.00 -14.32 -2.57
CA MET A 490 11.65 -12.95 -2.15
C MET A 490 10.16 -12.72 -2.30
N THR A 491 9.55 -12.04 -1.36
CA THR A 491 8.16 -11.58 -1.41
C THR A 491 8.04 -10.16 -0.84
N GLY A 492 6.84 -9.61 -0.82
CA GLY A 492 6.59 -8.31 -0.20
C GLY A 492 6.67 -7.13 -1.18
N PRO A 493 6.55 -5.89 -0.66
CA PRO A 493 6.33 -4.70 -1.47
C PRO A 493 7.51 -4.31 -2.36
N SER A 494 8.71 -4.85 -2.11
CA SER A 494 9.89 -4.64 -2.96
C SER A 494 9.94 -5.56 -4.19
N CYS A 495 9.00 -6.50 -4.31
CA CYS A 495 8.81 -7.35 -5.48
C CYS A 495 7.66 -6.84 -6.36
N HIS A 496 7.52 -7.37 -7.59
CA HIS A 496 6.35 -7.12 -8.44
C HIS A 496 5.05 -7.55 -7.71
N PRO A 497 3.93 -6.86 -7.85
CA PRO A 497 3.66 -5.60 -8.55
C PRO A 497 4.05 -4.35 -7.73
N GLY A 498 4.52 -4.49 -6.53
CA GLY A 498 4.88 -3.41 -5.62
C GLY A 498 3.97 -3.32 -4.41
N GLY A 499 4.07 -2.22 -3.63
CA GLY A 499 3.30 -2.02 -2.41
C GLY A 499 1.79 -1.92 -2.61
N GLY A 500 1.03 -2.16 -1.55
CA GLY A 500 -0.42 -2.15 -1.50
C GLY A 500 -0.98 -3.38 -0.78
N ILE A 501 -2.28 -3.35 -0.45
CA ILE A 501 -2.97 -4.49 0.19
C ILE A 501 -3.61 -5.33 -0.91
N SER A 502 -2.88 -6.33 -1.39
CA SER A 502 -3.29 -7.17 -2.53
C SER A 502 -2.97 -8.65 -2.36
N ALA A 503 -2.44 -9.04 -1.19
CA ALA A 503 -2.00 -10.42 -0.91
C ALA A 503 -1.00 -10.97 -1.96
N MET A 504 -0.09 -10.13 -2.45
CA MET A 504 0.85 -10.49 -3.52
C MET A 504 1.81 -11.63 -3.15
N GLY A 505 1.89 -12.00 -1.88
CA GLY A 505 2.60 -13.20 -1.42
C GLY A 505 2.08 -14.49 -2.05
N THR A 506 0.85 -14.51 -2.53
CA THR A 506 0.27 -15.65 -3.28
C THR A 506 1.05 -15.94 -4.56
N ILE A 507 1.58 -14.91 -5.25
CA ILE A 507 2.39 -15.08 -6.46
C ILE A 507 3.69 -15.82 -6.12
N THR A 508 4.35 -15.40 -5.04
CA THR A 508 5.59 -16.07 -4.56
C THR A 508 5.31 -17.51 -4.18
N ALA A 509 4.19 -17.80 -3.53
CA ALA A 509 3.78 -19.15 -3.19
C ALA A 509 3.59 -20.01 -4.44
N GLY A 510 2.87 -19.53 -5.46
CA GLY A 510 2.70 -20.24 -6.74
C GLY A 510 4.04 -20.55 -7.43
N VAL A 511 5.00 -19.60 -7.39
CA VAL A 511 6.36 -19.84 -7.92
C VAL A 511 7.05 -20.95 -7.14
N ILE A 512 6.98 -20.97 -5.82
CA ILE A 512 7.60 -22.00 -4.97
C ILE A 512 6.95 -23.37 -5.22
N LEU A 513 5.62 -23.45 -5.26
CA LEU A 513 4.90 -24.69 -5.53
C LEU A 513 5.28 -25.27 -6.90
N SER A 514 5.36 -24.41 -7.93
CA SER A 514 5.83 -24.81 -9.26
C SER A 514 7.24 -25.37 -9.23
N ASP A 515 8.18 -24.74 -8.51
CA ASP A 515 9.57 -25.21 -8.39
C ASP A 515 9.67 -26.55 -7.64
N LEU A 516 8.77 -26.78 -6.69
CA LEU A 516 8.70 -28.02 -5.93
C LEU A 516 7.93 -29.13 -6.65
N GLY A 517 7.29 -28.84 -7.78
CA GLY A 517 6.44 -29.80 -8.51
C GLY A 517 5.15 -30.15 -7.74
N ILE A 518 4.66 -29.25 -6.92
CA ILE A 518 3.42 -29.41 -6.14
C ILE A 518 2.30 -28.65 -6.87
N SER A 519 1.18 -29.33 -7.18
CA SER A 519 -0.03 -28.67 -7.67
C SER A 519 -0.77 -27.98 -6.52
N GLU A 520 -1.35 -26.81 -6.80
CA GLU A 520 -2.22 -26.09 -5.85
C GLU A 520 -3.48 -26.89 -5.52
#